data_aaef51a5bc50b9640935ae62800d31bf
#
_entry.id   aaef51a5bc50b9640935ae62800d31bf
#
_cell.length_a   1.000
_cell.length_b   1.000
_cell.length_c   1.000
_cell.angle_alpha   90.00
_cell.angle_beta   90.00
_cell.angle_gamma   90.00
#
_symmetry.space_group_name_H-M   'P 1'
#
loop_
_entity.id
_entity.type
_entity.pdbx_description
1 polymer ?
#
loop_
_entity_poly.entity_id
_entity_poly.type
_entity_poly.pdbx_seq_one_letter_code
_entity_poly.pdbx_strand_id
1 'polypeptide(L)'
;MMTVIPDQNGLRKALKQLIHAHLTRRLIVAAFHIPLLGSPADAAKASDKANDPAGVWLTQSGDARIKVHRCGSALCGRVVWLKEPRDKATGKPQLDDKNADPGQRTRPVMGMSLFINMQSAGPNKWAGRIYNADDGKTYESSVTLVSPGTLNVRGCMGTLCAGEDWTR
;
A
#
# COMPACT_ATOMS: atom_id res chain seq x y z
N MET A 1 4.53 8.86 -12.75
CA MET A 1 3.18 8.31 -12.97
C MET A 1 2.91 7.38 -11.82
N MET A 2 1.95 7.71 -10.99
CA MET A 2 1.61 7.01 -9.74
C MET A 2 0.39 6.14 -10.01
N THR A 3 0.63 4.92 -10.51
CA THR A 3 -0.48 3.99 -10.84
C THR A 3 -0.85 3.23 -9.58
N VAL A 4 -1.88 3.66 -8.89
CA VAL A 4 -2.44 2.97 -7.71
C VAL A 4 -3.39 1.84 -8.13
N ILE A 5 -3.85 1.86 -9.41
CA ILE A 5 -4.71 0.84 -9.99
C ILE A 5 -4.12 0.49 -11.36
N PRO A 6 -3.71 -0.77 -11.62
CA PRO A 6 -3.11 -1.14 -12.88
C PRO A 6 -4.10 -0.95 -14.04
N ASP A 7 -3.58 -0.34 -15.12
CA ASP A 7 -4.20 -0.36 -16.44
C ASP A 7 -4.51 -1.81 -16.86
N GLN A 8 -5.52 -2.00 -17.71
CA GLN A 8 -5.99 -3.30 -18.20
C GLN A 8 -4.89 -4.20 -18.80
N ASN A 9 -3.73 -3.63 -19.17
CA ASN A 9 -2.55 -4.37 -19.63
C ASN A 9 -1.75 -5.04 -18.47
N GLY A 10 -1.91 -4.58 -17.23
CA GLY A 10 -1.30 -5.20 -16.04
C GLY A 10 -1.91 -6.56 -15.69
N LEU A 11 -3.21 -6.74 -15.97
CA LEU A 11 -3.91 -8.01 -15.69
C LEU A 11 -3.34 -9.20 -16.51
N ARG A 12 -2.80 -8.94 -17.70
CA ARG A 12 -2.19 -10.00 -18.56
C ARG A 12 -0.78 -10.40 -18.11
N LYS A 13 -0.05 -9.56 -17.38
CA LYS A 13 1.29 -9.91 -16.85
C LYS A 13 1.22 -10.75 -15.57
N ALA A 14 0.23 -10.52 -14.71
CA ALA A 14 0.08 -11.27 -13.46
C ALA A 14 -0.24 -12.75 -13.67
N LEU A 15 -0.88 -13.11 -14.78
CA LEU A 15 -1.29 -14.50 -15.07
C LEU A 15 -0.13 -15.40 -15.55
N LYS A 16 1.01 -14.85 -15.97
CA LYS A 16 2.17 -15.63 -16.47
C LYS A 16 3.19 -16.04 -15.41
N GLN A 17 3.14 -15.53 -14.17
CA GLN A 17 4.14 -15.85 -13.13
C GLN A 17 3.75 -16.98 -12.18
N LEU A 18 2.59 -17.60 -12.32
CA LEU A 18 2.10 -18.64 -11.40
C LEU A 18 2.52 -20.10 -11.72
N ILE A 19 3.43 -20.35 -12.68
CA ILE A 19 3.74 -21.71 -13.12
C ILE A 19 5.21 -22.13 -12.90
N HIS A 20 5.97 -21.57 -11.99
CA HIS A 20 7.31 -22.13 -11.68
C HIS A 20 7.69 -21.94 -10.23
N ALA A 21 7.19 -22.77 -9.33
CA ALA A 21 7.86 -23.06 -8.06
C ALA A 21 7.30 -24.34 -7.42
N HIS A 22 7.66 -25.49 -7.93
CA HIS A 22 7.63 -26.73 -7.17
C HIS A 22 8.99 -27.42 -7.24
N LEU A 23 9.40 -27.99 -6.10
CA LEU A 23 10.51 -28.89 -5.80
C LEU A 23 11.87 -28.26 -5.44
N THR A 24 12.12 -28.18 -4.14
CA THR A 24 13.24 -28.96 -3.58
C THR A 24 13.12 -29.04 -2.05
N ARG A 25 12.76 -30.24 -1.60
CA ARG A 25 12.77 -30.66 -0.19
C ARG A 25 14.19 -31.05 0.16
N ARG A 26 14.86 -30.35 1.09
CA ARG A 26 16.07 -30.85 1.77
C ARG A 26 15.85 -30.85 3.27
N LEU A 27 15.90 -32.08 3.80
CA LEU A 27 16.01 -32.39 5.24
C LEU A 27 17.33 -31.82 5.78
N ILE A 28 17.26 -31.02 6.84
CA ILE A 28 18.43 -30.69 7.66
C ILE A 28 18.08 -31.01 9.11
N VAL A 29 18.92 -31.85 9.68
CA VAL A 29 18.88 -32.33 11.05
C VAL A 29 19.07 -31.17 12.02
N ALA A 30 18.16 -31.07 12.99
CA ALA A 30 18.17 -30.03 14.01
C ALA A 30 19.16 -30.34 15.11
N ALA A 31 20.16 -29.49 15.30
CA ALA A 31 20.92 -29.41 16.54
C ALA A 31 20.08 -28.61 17.56
N PHE A 32 19.77 -29.25 18.69
CA PHE A 32 19.06 -28.60 19.83
C PHE A 32 19.98 -27.54 20.46
N HIS A 33 19.68 -26.26 20.20
CA HIS A 33 20.16 -25.16 21.03
C HIS A 33 18.95 -24.66 21.86
N ILE A 34 19.10 -24.79 23.19
CA ILE A 34 18.10 -24.23 24.14
C ILE A 34 18.22 -22.72 24.10
N PRO A 35 17.19 -21.96 23.63
CA PRO A 35 17.23 -20.52 23.74
C PRO A 35 16.86 -20.11 25.17
N LEU A 36 17.62 -19.16 25.74
CA LEU A 36 17.26 -18.43 26.95
C LEU A 36 15.83 -17.88 26.77
N LEU A 37 14.98 -18.19 27.72
CA LEU A 37 13.60 -17.72 27.84
C LEU A 37 13.60 -16.20 27.99
N GLY A 38 13.41 -15.47 26.88
CA GLY A 38 13.07 -14.06 26.91
C GLY A 38 11.69 -13.88 27.55
N SER A 39 11.53 -12.79 28.34
CA SER A 39 10.28 -12.48 29.04
C SER A 39 9.09 -12.44 28.09
N PRO A 40 7.92 -13.01 28.45
CA PRO A 40 6.71 -13.00 27.60
C PRO A 40 6.21 -11.60 27.23
N ALA A 41 6.55 -10.59 28.02
CA ALA A 41 6.21 -9.18 27.73
C ALA A 41 6.92 -8.61 26.49
N ASP A 42 8.15 -9.03 26.21
CA ASP A 42 8.89 -8.57 25.03
C ASP A 42 8.37 -9.20 23.75
N ALA A 43 7.91 -10.44 23.82
CA ALA A 43 7.29 -11.14 22.70
C ALA A 43 5.93 -10.53 22.31
N ALA A 44 5.11 -10.13 23.29
CA ALA A 44 3.82 -9.47 23.05
C ALA A 44 4.00 -8.10 22.38
N LYS A 45 4.95 -7.30 22.85
CA LYS A 45 5.24 -5.96 22.28
C LYS A 45 5.82 -6.03 20.86
N ALA A 46 6.62 -7.05 20.56
CA ALA A 46 7.13 -7.30 19.21
C ALA A 46 6.01 -7.76 18.25
N SER A 47 5.06 -8.57 18.72
CA SER A 47 3.90 -9.02 17.97
C SER A 47 2.95 -7.87 17.58
N ASP A 48 2.68 -6.94 18.49
CA ASP A 48 1.83 -5.78 18.22
C ASP A 48 2.44 -4.86 17.14
N LYS A 49 3.74 -4.65 17.17
CA LYS A 49 4.45 -3.85 16.15
C LYS A 49 4.48 -4.54 14.78
N ALA A 50 4.55 -5.87 14.76
CA ALA A 50 4.54 -6.64 13.51
C ALA A 50 3.18 -6.56 12.79
N ASN A 51 2.09 -6.40 13.54
CA ASN A 51 0.72 -6.33 13.02
C ASN A 51 0.18 -4.90 12.87
N ASP A 52 1.03 -3.88 12.96
CA ASP A 52 0.60 -2.49 12.75
C ASP A 52 0.80 -2.06 11.28
N PRO A 53 -0.28 -1.61 10.59
CA PRO A 53 -0.18 -1.07 9.24
C PRO A 53 0.54 0.28 9.18
N ALA A 54 0.73 0.95 10.32
CA ALA A 54 1.43 2.23 10.36
C ALA A 54 2.88 2.09 9.89
N GLY A 55 3.30 2.98 9.00
CA GLY A 55 4.65 2.96 8.42
C GLY A 55 4.71 3.71 7.10
N VAL A 56 5.88 3.63 6.46
CA VAL A 56 6.09 4.17 5.10
C VAL A 56 6.14 3.00 4.13
N TRP A 57 5.28 3.04 3.14
CA TRP A 57 5.07 1.97 2.18
C TRP A 57 5.43 2.43 0.78
N LEU A 58 6.19 1.63 0.04
CA LEU A 58 6.50 1.83 -1.36
C LEU A 58 5.39 1.20 -2.20
N THR A 59 4.82 1.93 -3.14
CA THR A 59 3.86 1.42 -4.12
C THR A 59 4.48 0.29 -4.96
N GLN A 60 3.66 -0.59 -5.51
CA GLN A 60 4.14 -1.72 -6.33
C GLN A 60 4.94 -1.26 -7.55
N SER A 61 4.56 -0.14 -8.16
CA SER A 61 5.29 0.49 -9.26
C SER A 61 6.64 1.12 -8.83
N GLY A 62 6.82 1.34 -7.52
CA GLY A 62 8.03 1.96 -6.96
C GLY A 62 8.15 3.45 -7.22
N ASP A 63 7.06 4.13 -7.56
CA ASP A 63 7.05 5.54 -7.94
C ASP A 63 6.59 6.49 -6.82
N ALA A 64 5.98 5.97 -5.74
CA ALA A 64 5.59 6.75 -4.57
C ALA A 64 5.85 6.02 -3.26
N ARG A 65 6.06 6.79 -2.19
CA ARG A 65 6.01 6.30 -0.81
C ARG A 65 4.85 6.96 -0.08
N ILE A 66 4.07 6.13 0.58
CA ILE A 66 2.87 6.53 1.30
C ILE A 66 3.09 6.30 2.79
N LYS A 67 2.98 7.35 3.59
CA LYS A 67 2.96 7.24 5.05
C LYS A 67 1.54 6.88 5.49
N VAL A 68 1.38 5.65 5.96
CA VAL A 68 0.15 5.18 6.59
C VAL A 68 0.26 5.37 8.11
N HIS A 69 -0.78 5.88 8.74
CA HIS A 69 -0.85 6.08 10.18
C HIS A 69 -2.30 6.01 10.67
N ARG A 70 -2.48 5.79 11.96
CA ARG A 70 -3.80 5.83 12.57
C ARG A 70 -4.23 7.28 12.78
N CYS A 71 -5.47 7.60 12.39
CA CYS A 71 -6.13 8.88 12.63
C CYS A 71 -7.47 8.59 13.35
N GLY A 72 -7.41 8.53 14.68
CA GLY A 72 -8.51 8.00 15.49
C GLY A 72 -8.68 6.49 15.25
N SER A 73 -9.90 6.06 14.95
CA SER A 73 -10.24 4.66 14.61
C SER A 73 -9.94 4.30 13.15
N ALA A 74 -9.64 5.28 12.30
CA ALA A 74 -9.39 5.10 10.87
C ALA A 74 -7.90 4.97 10.54
N LEU A 75 -7.57 4.56 9.30
CA LEU A 75 -6.27 4.75 8.69
C LEU A 75 -6.28 5.99 7.79
N CYS A 76 -5.21 6.78 7.91
CA CYS A 76 -4.87 7.85 7.00
C CYS A 76 -3.63 7.46 6.19
N GLY A 77 -3.61 7.83 4.91
CA GLY A 77 -2.49 7.62 4.01
C GLY A 77 -2.12 8.91 3.31
N ARG A 78 -0.84 9.30 3.37
CA ARG A 78 -0.32 10.52 2.76
C ARG A 78 0.89 10.23 1.89
N VAL A 79 0.97 10.86 0.72
CA VAL A 79 2.16 10.85 -0.13
C VAL A 79 3.30 11.58 0.58
N VAL A 80 4.42 10.88 0.82
CA VAL A 80 5.61 11.45 1.48
C VAL A 80 6.85 11.46 0.59
N TRP A 81 6.80 10.78 -0.53
CA TRP A 81 7.86 10.78 -1.52
C TRP A 81 7.31 10.37 -2.88
N LEU A 82 7.85 10.96 -3.94
CA LEU A 82 7.61 10.61 -5.34
C LEU A 82 8.96 10.38 -6.01
N LYS A 83 9.06 9.36 -6.84
CA LYS A 83 10.24 9.09 -7.67
C LYS A 83 10.49 10.25 -8.63
N GLU A 84 9.43 10.80 -9.18
CA GLU A 84 9.46 11.97 -10.05
C GLU A 84 8.59 13.08 -9.43
N PRO A 85 9.14 13.90 -8.51
CA PRO A 85 8.36 14.90 -7.79
C PRO A 85 8.04 16.14 -8.64
N ARG A 86 8.63 16.24 -9.84
CA ARG A 86 8.44 17.34 -10.76
C ARG A 86 8.03 16.83 -12.14
N ASP A 87 7.16 17.57 -12.80
CA ASP A 87 6.85 17.37 -14.21
C ASP A 87 8.09 17.61 -15.08
N LYS A 88 8.41 16.67 -15.96
CA LYS A 88 9.63 16.71 -16.76
C LYS A 88 9.65 17.83 -17.81
N ALA A 89 8.49 18.21 -18.32
CA ALA A 89 8.40 19.23 -19.36
C ALA A 89 8.49 20.64 -18.78
N THR A 90 7.90 20.87 -17.62
CA THR A 90 7.77 22.20 -17.01
C THR A 90 8.74 22.44 -15.85
N GLY A 91 9.32 21.38 -15.25
CA GLY A 91 10.14 21.44 -14.05
C GLY A 91 9.35 21.81 -12.77
N LYS A 92 8.05 22.05 -12.87
CA LYS A 92 7.19 22.39 -11.74
C LYS A 92 6.84 21.16 -10.91
N PRO A 93 6.45 21.32 -9.62
CA PRO A 93 5.95 20.20 -8.83
C PRO A 93 4.78 19.49 -9.54
N GLN A 94 4.69 18.16 -9.39
CA GLN A 94 3.51 17.44 -9.87
C GLN A 94 2.27 17.90 -9.11
N LEU A 95 1.25 18.27 -9.86
CA LEU A 95 -0.03 18.77 -9.35
C LEU A 95 -1.14 17.73 -9.59
N ASP A 96 -2.20 17.88 -8.84
CA ASP A 96 -3.43 17.07 -8.95
C ASP A 96 -4.31 17.60 -10.10
N ASP A 97 -3.72 17.77 -11.29
CA ASP A 97 -4.27 18.45 -12.45
C ASP A 97 -5.51 17.77 -13.04
N LYS A 98 -5.70 16.48 -12.77
CA LYS A 98 -6.86 15.70 -13.20
C LYS A 98 -8.01 15.67 -12.20
N ASN A 99 -7.89 16.41 -11.08
CA ASN A 99 -8.97 16.45 -10.10
C ASN A 99 -10.29 16.93 -10.74
N ALA A 100 -11.38 16.25 -10.39
CA ALA A 100 -12.73 16.63 -10.85
C ALA A 100 -13.11 18.05 -10.39
N ASP A 101 -12.67 18.44 -9.18
CA ASP A 101 -12.81 19.80 -8.67
C ASP A 101 -11.68 20.69 -9.21
N PRO A 102 -12.00 21.70 -10.06
CA PRO A 102 -11.01 22.62 -10.59
C PRO A 102 -10.21 23.37 -9.51
N GLY A 103 -10.83 23.64 -8.34
CA GLY A 103 -10.19 24.32 -7.21
C GLY A 103 -9.07 23.48 -6.57
N GLN A 104 -9.05 22.17 -6.80
CA GLN A 104 -8.03 21.26 -6.27
C GLN A 104 -6.90 20.98 -7.25
N ARG A 105 -7.02 21.38 -8.52
CA ARG A 105 -6.04 21.02 -9.58
C ARG A 105 -4.67 21.65 -9.40
N THR A 106 -4.54 22.67 -8.59
CA THR A 106 -3.29 23.36 -8.31
C THR A 106 -2.58 22.86 -7.06
N ARG A 107 -3.18 21.93 -6.31
CA ARG A 107 -2.52 21.36 -5.13
C ARG A 107 -1.43 20.40 -5.54
N PRO A 108 -0.28 20.38 -4.82
CA PRO A 108 0.77 19.39 -5.07
C PRO A 108 0.31 17.97 -4.73
N VAL A 109 0.72 16.99 -5.55
CA VAL A 109 0.55 15.56 -5.23
C VAL A 109 1.36 15.19 -3.99
N MET A 110 2.54 15.77 -3.82
CA MET A 110 3.35 15.61 -2.62
C MET A 110 2.60 16.14 -1.39
N GLY A 111 2.47 15.31 -0.36
CA GLY A 111 1.76 15.65 0.88
C GLY A 111 0.25 15.39 0.83
N MET A 112 -0.30 15.00 -0.31
CA MET A 112 -1.73 14.75 -0.49
C MET A 112 -2.18 13.51 0.26
N SER A 113 -3.37 13.58 0.86
CA SER A 113 -4.04 12.43 1.46
C SER A 113 -4.73 11.59 0.40
N LEU A 114 -4.48 10.26 0.42
CA LEU A 114 -5.06 9.30 -0.51
C LEU A 114 -6.23 8.53 0.11
N PHE A 115 -6.13 8.17 1.41
CA PHE A 115 -7.16 7.40 2.09
C PHE A 115 -8.30 8.31 2.57
N ILE A 116 -9.53 7.91 2.30
CA ILE A 116 -10.75 8.63 2.66
C ILE A 116 -11.62 7.68 3.48
N ASN A 117 -11.84 8.02 4.75
CA ASN A 117 -12.69 7.27 5.69
C ASN A 117 -12.37 5.77 5.73
N MET A 118 -11.08 5.41 5.83
CA MET A 118 -10.60 4.04 5.84
C MET A 118 -10.79 3.43 7.23
N GLN A 119 -11.99 2.90 7.51
CA GLN A 119 -12.39 2.34 8.80
C GLN A 119 -12.01 0.87 8.94
N SER A 120 -11.88 0.39 10.17
CA SER A 120 -11.64 -1.04 10.44
C SER A 120 -12.79 -1.89 9.90
N ALA A 121 -12.46 -2.93 9.14
CA ALA A 121 -13.40 -3.87 8.50
C ALA A 121 -13.08 -5.33 8.86
N GLY A 122 -12.34 -5.55 9.94
CA GLY A 122 -11.95 -6.87 10.44
C GLY A 122 -10.47 -6.92 10.84
N PRO A 123 -9.99 -8.08 11.27
CA PRO A 123 -8.59 -8.26 11.62
C PRO A 123 -7.67 -7.89 10.44
N ASN A 124 -6.72 -7.00 10.69
CA ASN A 124 -5.74 -6.52 9.69
C ASN A 124 -6.37 -5.98 8.39
N LYS A 125 -7.64 -5.58 8.42
CA LYS A 125 -8.35 -5.08 7.24
C LYS A 125 -9.09 -3.78 7.53
N TRP A 126 -9.05 -2.87 6.56
CA TRP A 126 -9.74 -1.59 6.56
C TRP A 126 -10.47 -1.39 5.24
N ALA A 127 -11.58 -0.69 5.27
CA ALA A 127 -12.39 -0.36 4.11
C ALA A 127 -12.82 1.11 4.13
N GLY A 128 -12.90 1.69 2.97
CA GLY A 128 -13.24 3.09 2.75
C GLY A 128 -13.04 3.44 1.28
N ARG A 129 -12.43 4.58 1.00
CA ARG A 129 -12.16 5.00 -0.37
C ARG A 129 -10.71 5.44 -0.53
N ILE A 130 -10.19 5.31 -1.75
CA ILE A 130 -8.88 5.81 -2.14
C ILE A 130 -9.02 6.79 -3.30
N TYR A 131 -8.32 7.92 -3.18
CA TYR A 131 -8.17 8.87 -4.28
C TYR A 131 -6.95 8.51 -5.11
N ASN A 132 -7.11 8.51 -6.44
CA ASN A 132 -6.04 8.31 -7.40
C ASN A 132 -5.79 9.62 -8.17
N ALA A 133 -4.61 10.21 -7.99
CA ALA A 133 -4.23 11.45 -8.66
C ALA A 133 -3.93 11.25 -10.16
N ASP A 134 -3.61 10.02 -10.61
CA ASP A 134 -3.29 9.75 -12.00
C ASP A 134 -4.51 9.89 -12.93
N ASP A 135 -5.71 9.72 -12.40
CA ASP A 135 -6.95 9.86 -13.16
C ASP A 135 -7.97 10.81 -12.52
N GLY A 136 -7.66 11.38 -11.34
CA GLY A 136 -8.50 12.32 -10.63
C GLY A 136 -9.75 11.70 -10.00
N LYS A 137 -9.78 10.37 -9.83
CA LYS A 137 -10.97 9.65 -9.37
C LYS A 137 -10.81 9.08 -7.96
N THR A 138 -11.94 8.83 -7.33
CA THR A 138 -12.04 8.15 -6.04
C THR A 138 -12.69 6.80 -6.24
N TYR A 139 -12.13 5.77 -5.61
CA TYR A 139 -12.56 4.39 -5.70
C TYR A 139 -12.95 3.84 -4.35
N GLU A 140 -13.95 2.97 -4.29
CA GLU A 140 -14.17 2.12 -3.12
C GLU A 140 -12.92 1.28 -2.90
N SER A 141 -12.46 1.17 -1.64
CA SER A 141 -11.14 0.60 -1.39
C SER A 141 -11.11 -0.26 -0.14
N SER A 142 -10.22 -1.24 -0.18
CA SER A 142 -9.81 -1.98 1.00
C SER A 142 -8.29 -2.04 1.11
N VAL A 143 -7.83 -1.97 2.35
CA VAL A 143 -6.42 -2.13 2.73
C VAL A 143 -6.32 -3.34 3.63
N THR A 144 -5.39 -4.25 3.36
CA THR A 144 -5.16 -5.46 4.16
C THR A 144 -3.68 -5.59 4.49
N LEU A 145 -3.33 -5.66 5.76
CA LEU A 145 -1.97 -6.01 6.18
C LEU A 145 -1.78 -7.52 6.01
N VAL A 146 -1.13 -7.93 4.93
CA VAL A 146 -0.89 -9.33 4.56
C VAL A 146 0.24 -9.93 5.38
N SER A 147 1.28 -9.14 5.61
CA SER A 147 2.44 -9.49 6.43
C SER A 147 3.04 -8.22 7.04
N PRO A 148 3.99 -8.31 7.99
CA PRO A 148 4.68 -7.15 8.51
C PRO A 148 5.31 -6.24 7.45
N GLY A 149 5.67 -6.81 6.28
CA GLY A 149 6.29 -6.10 5.17
C GLY A 149 5.40 -5.88 3.95
N THR A 150 4.13 -6.30 3.96
CA THR A 150 3.25 -6.26 2.79
C THR A 150 1.87 -5.72 3.14
N LEU A 151 1.47 -4.66 2.47
CA LEU A 151 0.16 -4.03 2.58
C LEU A 151 -0.55 -4.13 1.23
N ASN A 152 -1.58 -4.97 1.13
CA ASN A 152 -2.39 -5.07 -0.08
C ASN A 152 -3.42 -3.92 -0.11
N VAL A 153 -3.40 -3.13 -1.17
CA VAL A 153 -4.32 -1.99 -1.38
C VAL A 153 -5.14 -2.27 -2.63
N ARG A 154 -6.47 -2.28 -2.50
CA ARG A 154 -7.40 -2.54 -3.60
C ARG A 154 -8.33 -1.37 -3.82
N GLY A 155 -8.56 -1.03 -5.09
CA GLY A 155 -9.59 -0.10 -5.51
C GLY A 155 -10.63 -0.81 -6.38
N CYS A 156 -11.91 -0.44 -6.24
CA CYS A 156 -13.02 -1.04 -6.97
C CYS A 156 -13.85 0.04 -7.67
N MET A 157 -14.30 -0.27 -8.89
CA MET A 157 -15.30 0.47 -9.64
C MET A 157 -16.46 -0.48 -9.97
N GLY A 158 -17.55 -0.38 -9.21
CA GLY A 158 -18.61 -1.38 -9.24
C GLY A 158 -18.09 -2.77 -8.84
N THR A 159 -18.29 -3.75 -9.69
CA THR A 159 -17.82 -5.14 -9.46
C THR A 159 -16.37 -5.39 -9.86
N LEU A 160 -15.75 -4.47 -10.58
CA LEU A 160 -14.36 -4.59 -11.04
C LEU A 160 -13.42 -4.02 -9.99
N CYS A 161 -12.54 -4.87 -9.46
CA CYS A 161 -11.52 -4.50 -8.48
C CYS A 161 -10.13 -4.80 -9.03
N ALA A 162 -9.20 -3.89 -8.80
CA ALA A 162 -7.78 -4.10 -8.98
C ALA A 162 -7.05 -3.78 -7.67
N GLY A 163 -5.90 -4.39 -7.45
CA GLY A 163 -5.11 -4.16 -6.26
C GLY A 163 -3.63 -4.33 -6.54
N GLU A 164 -2.84 -3.77 -5.63
CA GLU A 164 -1.39 -3.85 -5.65
C GLU A 164 -0.85 -4.09 -4.25
N ASP A 165 0.35 -4.65 -4.17
CA ASP A 165 1.05 -4.87 -2.92
C ASP A 165 2.09 -3.76 -2.70
N TRP A 166 1.93 -3.02 -1.61
CA TRP A 166 2.91 -2.05 -1.14
C TRP A 166 3.88 -2.72 -0.18
N THR A 167 5.14 -2.37 -0.25
CA THR A 167 6.21 -2.94 0.58
C THR A 167 6.89 -1.87 1.43
N ARG A 168 7.53 -2.29 2.54
CA ARG A 168 8.35 -1.39 3.37
C ARG A 168 9.77 -1.91 3.55
#